data_c313f50fa1dfb0a32ec5939282417be1
#
_entry.id   c313f50fa1dfb0a32ec5939282417be1
#
_cell.length_a   1.000
_cell.length_b   1.000
_cell.length_c   1.000
_cell.angle_alpha   90.00
_cell.angle_beta   90.00
_cell.angle_gamma   90.00
#
_symmetry.space_group_name_H-M   'P 1'
#
loop_
_entity.id
_entity.type
_entity.pdbx_description
1 polymer ?
#
loop_
_entity_poly.entity_id
_entity_poly.type
_entity_poly.pdbx_seq_one_letter_code
_entity_poly.pdbx_strand_id
1 'polypeptide(L)'
;RLPAALLAALALIAGPALAQVKIGVIASSTGVTAQVGIPQKNTVALLPAEIGGQKVEYIVLDDASDPTNAVTAVKKLIGEHKVDALIGPTTSPAALAMLDFVAEAKTPLVTTVGSSAIVQPMDEKKKWVFKTTQNDDLIAEAVIAHMQASGVRSVGFIGFNDPYGENWHKVFAALAEKAGIRLVASERFVRTDQSVIGQALKLISAKPDAIFIAATGGPAVLPQATLLEKGYKGRLYQTHGVATNDFIKLGGKAVEGTLMAGGPLLVADGLKDGNPIKA
;
A
#
# COMPACT_ATOMS: atom_id res chain seq x y z
N ARG A 1 15.16 -63.14 -7.50
CA ARG A 1 14.58 -62.37 -8.62
C ARG A 1 13.13 -62.09 -8.29
N LEU A 2 12.81 -60.87 -7.82
CA LEU A 2 11.39 -60.45 -7.66
C LEU A 2 10.71 -60.43 -9.03
N PRO A 3 9.50 -60.97 -9.18
CA PRO A 3 8.82 -61.01 -10.48
C PRO A 3 8.47 -59.56 -10.91
N ALA A 4 8.69 -59.30 -12.18
CA ALA A 4 8.45 -57.99 -12.83
C ALA A 4 7.00 -57.44 -12.58
N ALA A 5 6.06 -58.32 -12.28
CA ALA A 5 4.67 -57.98 -11.91
C ALA A 5 4.54 -57.23 -10.58
N LEU A 6 5.47 -57.43 -9.61
CA LEU A 6 5.45 -56.70 -8.34
C LEU A 6 5.97 -55.26 -8.49
N LEU A 7 6.91 -55.01 -9.41
CA LEU A 7 7.39 -53.68 -9.73
C LEU A 7 6.37 -52.84 -10.53
N ALA A 8 5.56 -53.48 -11.38
CA ALA A 8 4.49 -52.84 -12.10
C ALA A 8 3.30 -52.46 -11.20
N ALA A 9 3.01 -53.26 -10.14
CA ALA A 9 1.96 -52.97 -9.19
C ALA A 9 2.32 -51.81 -8.24
N LEU A 10 3.60 -51.59 -7.92
CA LEU A 10 4.04 -50.41 -7.11
C LEU A 10 3.98 -49.12 -7.89
N ALA A 11 4.14 -49.12 -9.22
CA ALA A 11 4.06 -47.95 -10.08
C ALA A 11 2.62 -47.40 -10.25
N LEU A 12 1.61 -48.22 -10.04
CA LEU A 12 0.17 -47.87 -10.13
C LEU A 12 -0.40 -47.21 -8.84
N ILE A 13 0.36 -47.24 -7.74
CA ILE A 13 -0.06 -46.67 -6.45
C ILE A 13 0.48 -45.22 -6.29
N ALA A 14 1.40 -44.76 -7.16
CA ALA A 14 1.79 -43.37 -7.23
C ALA A 14 0.64 -42.57 -7.89
N GLY A 15 -0.42 -42.30 -7.12
CA GLY A 15 -1.40 -41.29 -7.51
C GLY A 15 -0.67 -39.98 -7.84
N PRO A 16 -1.23 -39.15 -8.73
CA PRO A 16 -0.63 -37.86 -9.02
C PRO A 16 -0.42 -37.14 -7.67
N ALA A 17 0.83 -36.91 -7.31
CA ALA A 17 1.14 -35.98 -6.23
C ALA A 17 0.59 -34.63 -6.71
N LEU A 18 -0.63 -34.27 -6.27
CA LEU A 18 -1.20 -32.97 -6.55
C LEU A 18 -0.20 -31.97 -5.98
N ALA A 19 0.49 -31.28 -6.87
CA ALA A 19 1.44 -30.26 -6.48
C ALA A 19 0.67 -29.22 -5.64
N GLN A 20 1.11 -29.01 -4.42
CA GLN A 20 0.55 -27.98 -3.56
C GLN A 20 1.05 -26.63 -4.04
N VAL A 21 0.14 -25.69 -4.33
CA VAL A 21 0.50 -24.32 -4.65
C VAL A 21 0.91 -23.61 -3.34
N LYS A 22 2.08 -23.00 -3.33
CA LYS A 22 2.58 -22.23 -2.18
C LYS A 22 2.60 -20.74 -2.48
N ILE A 23 1.93 -19.98 -1.64
CA ILE A 23 1.87 -18.52 -1.75
C ILE A 23 2.54 -17.90 -0.53
N GLY A 24 3.62 -17.16 -0.76
CA GLY A 24 4.29 -16.38 0.27
C GLY A 24 3.55 -15.06 0.50
N VAL A 25 3.31 -14.71 1.74
CA VAL A 25 2.67 -13.44 2.12
C VAL A 25 3.62 -12.67 3.02
N ILE A 26 3.91 -11.42 2.66
CA ILE A 26 4.68 -10.50 3.50
C ILE A 26 3.77 -9.36 3.90
N ALA A 27 3.60 -9.14 5.21
CA ALA A 27 2.77 -8.07 5.73
C ALA A 27 3.41 -7.47 6.98
N SER A 28 3.38 -6.15 7.12
CA SER A 28 3.85 -5.45 8.32
C SER A 28 2.85 -5.64 9.48
N SER A 29 2.80 -6.82 10.07
CA SER A 29 1.90 -7.10 11.19
C SER A 29 2.40 -6.54 12.53
N THR A 30 3.65 -6.05 12.54
CA THR A 30 4.22 -5.26 13.64
C THR A 30 4.90 -3.99 13.11
N GLY A 31 5.37 -3.13 14.00
CA GLY A 31 6.02 -1.86 13.64
C GLY A 31 5.04 -0.73 13.30
N VAL A 32 5.57 0.35 12.74
CA VAL A 32 4.85 1.63 12.56
C VAL A 32 3.70 1.59 11.55
N THR A 33 3.64 0.56 10.69
CA THR A 33 2.57 0.37 9.70
C THR A 33 1.66 -0.82 10.02
N ALA A 34 1.72 -1.35 11.23
CA ALA A 34 0.95 -2.52 11.67
C ALA A 34 -0.57 -2.35 11.46
N GLN A 35 -1.08 -1.14 11.60
CA GLN A 35 -2.51 -0.82 11.37
C GLN A 35 -2.98 -1.09 9.93
N VAL A 36 -2.06 -1.05 8.97
CA VAL A 36 -2.33 -1.42 7.57
C VAL A 36 -2.04 -2.90 7.35
N GLY A 37 -0.94 -3.40 7.93
CA GLY A 37 -0.48 -4.77 7.69
C GLY A 37 -1.30 -5.85 8.44
N ILE A 38 -1.83 -5.55 9.63
CA ILE A 38 -2.68 -6.51 10.37
C ILE A 38 -3.95 -6.88 9.58
N PRO A 39 -4.76 -5.93 9.06
CA PRO A 39 -5.89 -6.27 8.20
C PRO A 39 -5.48 -7.07 6.96
N GLN A 40 -4.36 -6.73 6.31
CA GLN A 40 -3.83 -7.48 5.17
C GLN A 40 -3.52 -8.93 5.55
N LYS A 41 -2.81 -9.14 6.66
CA LYS A 41 -2.53 -10.48 7.22
C LYS A 41 -3.83 -11.24 7.51
N ASN A 42 -4.81 -10.61 8.14
CA ASN A 42 -6.07 -11.25 8.51
C ASN A 42 -6.87 -11.67 7.27
N THR A 43 -6.76 -10.94 6.16
CA THR A 43 -7.41 -11.29 4.88
C THR A 43 -6.94 -12.64 4.35
N VAL A 44 -5.73 -13.10 4.70
CA VAL A 44 -5.22 -14.41 4.24
C VAL A 44 -6.13 -15.56 4.65
N ALA A 45 -6.79 -15.46 5.81
CA ALA A 45 -7.74 -16.47 6.28
C ALA A 45 -9.02 -16.57 5.42
N LEU A 46 -9.28 -15.56 4.57
CA LEU A 46 -10.42 -15.51 3.65
C LEU A 46 -10.06 -15.96 2.23
N LEU A 47 -8.77 -16.19 1.96
CA LEU A 47 -8.32 -16.66 0.65
C LEU A 47 -8.69 -18.13 0.44
N PRO A 48 -8.90 -18.56 -0.82
CA PRO A 48 -9.32 -19.93 -1.10
C PRO A 48 -8.24 -20.95 -0.68
N ALA A 49 -8.66 -22.00 0.03
CA ALA A 49 -7.79 -23.11 0.42
C ALA A 49 -7.45 -24.04 -0.75
N GLU A 50 -8.15 -23.87 -1.89
CA GLU A 50 -7.97 -24.67 -3.10
C GLU A 50 -8.18 -23.80 -4.33
N ILE A 51 -7.32 -23.96 -5.34
CA ILE A 51 -7.42 -23.26 -6.65
C ILE A 51 -7.21 -24.30 -7.75
N GLY A 52 -8.20 -24.44 -8.64
CA GLY A 52 -8.11 -25.35 -9.77
C GLY A 52 -7.92 -26.84 -9.36
N GLY A 53 -8.49 -27.27 -8.24
CA GLY A 53 -8.33 -28.63 -7.72
C GLY A 53 -7.00 -28.87 -6.97
N GLN A 54 -6.17 -27.85 -6.78
CA GLN A 54 -4.91 -27.94 -6.05
C GLN A 54 -5.02 -27.22 -4.70
N LYS A 55 -4.53 -27.84 -3.64
CA LYS A 55 -4.44 -27.22 -2.32
C LYS A 55 -3.49 -26.04 -2.34
N VAL A 56 -3.84 -24.97 -1.63
CA VAL A 56 -3.02 -23.78 -1.48
C VAL A 56 -2.51 -23.68 -0.04
N GLU A 57 -1.20 -23.48 0.10
CA GLU A 57 -0.55 -23.16 1.36
C GLU A 57 -0.14 -21.68 1.35
N TYR A 58 -0.58 -20.92 2.36
CA TYR A 58 -0.19 -19.54 2.57
C TYR A 58 0.85 -19.45 3.67
N ILE A 59 2.05 -18.98 3.35
CA ILE A 59 3.16 -18.82 4.29
C ILE A 59 3.34 -17.34 4.59
N VAL A 60 2.94 -16.93 5.80
CA VAL A 60 2.90 -15.51 6.19
C VAL A 60 4.14 -15.15 7.00
N LEU A 61 4.87 -14.12 6.57
CA LEU A 61 6.00 -13.54 7.27
C LEU A 61 5.76 -12.06 7.57
N ASP A 62 6.22 -11.62 8.74
CA ASP A 62 6.18 -10.23 9.19
C ASP A 62 7.49 -9.52 8.80
N ASP A 63 7.39 -8.38 8.14
CA ASP A 63 8.55 -7.52 7.84
C ASP A 63 8.77 -6.42 8.90
N ALA A 64 7.94 -6.37 9.92
CA ALA A 64 7.99 -5.38 11.01
C ALA A 64 8.07 -3.92 10.52
N SER A 65 7.51 -3.62 9.34
CA SER A 65 7.54 -2.31 8.68
C SER A 65 8.96 -1.86 8.23
N ASP A 66 9.89 -2.81 8.09
CA ASP A 66 11.28 -2.57 7.72
C ASP A 66 11.61 -3.19 6.35
N PRO A 67 12.13 -2.40 5.37
CA PRO A 67 12.50 -2.92 4.06
C PRO A 67 13.59 -4.01 4.09
N THR A 68 14.50 -3.98 5.06
CA THR A 68 15.56 -5.00 5.20
C THR A 68 14.97 -6.34 5.63
N ASN A 69 14.00 -6.31 6.56
CA ASN A 69 13.27 -7.50 6.95
C ASN A 69 12.41 -8.04 5.80
N ALA A 70 11.81 -7.17 4.98
CA ALA A 70 11.09 -7.58 3.78
C ALA A 70 11.99 -8.31 2.78
N VAL A 71 13.23 -7.83 2.58
CA VAL A 71 14.26 -8.53 1.78
C VAL A 71 14.61 -9.89 2.37
N THR A 72 14.76 -9.98 3.68
CA THR A 72 15.02 -11.26 4.36
C THR A 72 13.84 -12.22 4.18
N ALA A 73 12.61 -11.73 4.34
CA ALA A 73 11.39 -12.51 4.17
C ALA A 73 11.24 -13.03 2.73
N VAL A 74 11.44 -12.18 1.71
CA VAL A 74 11.31 -12.61 0.31
C VAL A 74 12.35 -13.65 -0.06
N LYS A 75 13.60 -13.50 0.38
CA LYS A 75 14.65 -14.51 0.18
C LYS A 75 14.30 -15.87 0.81
N LYS A 76 13.73 -15.84 2.02
CA LYS A 76 13.29 -17.05 2.72
C LYS A 76 12.12 -17.71 1.98
N LEU A 77 11.11 -16.95 1.58
CA LEU A 77 9.96 -17.48 0.86
C LEU A 77 10.36 -18.11 -0.48
N ILE A 78 11.18 -17.44 -1.26
CA ILE A 78 11.66 -17.94 -2.56
C ILE A 78 12.68 -19.08 -2.37
N GLY A 79 13.70 -18.85 -1.54
CA GLY A 79 14.85 -19.75 -1.41
C GLY A 79 14.56 -21.02 -0.63
N GLU A 80 13.91 -20.92 0.52
CA GLU A 80 13.67 -22.04 1.43
C GLU A 80 12.28 -22.67 1.21
N HIS A 81 11.22 -21.86 1.20
CA HIS A 81 9.85 -22.34 1.06
C HIS A 81 9.46 -22.67 -0.37
N LYS A 82 10.21 -22.16 -1.38
CA LYS A 82 9.95 -22.41 -2.81
C LYS A 82 8.52 -22.03 -3.20
N VAL A 83 8.10 -20.80 -2.84
CA VAL A 83 6.76 -20.31 -3.17
C VAL A 83 6.59 -20.06 -4.67
N ASP A 84 5.39 -20.31 -5.18
CA ASP A 84 5.01 -20.13 -6.58
C ASP A 84 4.65 -18.66 -6.89
N ALA A 85 4.16 -17.93 -5.88
CA ALA A 85 3.82 -16.52 -5.98
C ALA A 85 3.96 -15.82 -4.63
N LEU A 86 3.98 -14.49 -4.67
CA LEU A 86 4.09 -13.62 -3.51
C LEU A 86 2.92 -12.64 -3.45
N ILE A 87 2.45 -12.33 -2.24
CA ILE A 87 1.48 -11.28 -1.95
C ILE A 87 2.11 -10.30 -0.95
N GLY A 88 1.88 -9.02 -1.13
CA GLY A 88 2.41 -7.96 -0.26
C GLY A 88 3.54 -7.19 -0.93
N PRO A 89 4.46 -6.56 -0.20
CA PRO A 89 4.40 -6.24 1.23
C PRO A 89 3.43 -5.06 1.51
N THR A 90 3.42 -4.58 2.76
CA THR A 90 2.53 -3.48 3.16
C THR A 90 3.00 -2.11 2.68
N THR A 91 4.32 -1.89 2.57
CA THR A 91 4.90 -0.55 2.31
C THR A 91 5.61 -0.48 0.96
N SER A 92 5.56 0.69 0.31
CA SER A 92 6.25 0.92 -0.97
C SER A 92 7.77 0.79 -0.87
N PRO A 93 8.44 1.27 0.19
CA PRO A 93 9.87 1.01 0.38
C PRO A 93 10.23 -0.47 0.41
N ALA A 94 9.45 -1.30 1.13
CA ALA A 94 9.64 -2.73 1.20
C ALA A 94 9.46 -3.40 -0.17
N ALA A 95 8.39 -3.04 -0.90
CA ALA A 95 8.13 -3.58 -2.23
C ALA A 95 9.26 -3.25 -3.23
N LEU A 96 9.75 -2.01 -3.23
CA LEU A 96 10.88 -1.61 -4.09
C LEU A 96 12.15 -2.38 -3.75
N ALA A 97 12.44 -2.61 -2.46
CA ALA A 97 13.59 -3.38 -2.01
C ALA A 97 13.54 -4.86 -2.44
N MET A 98 12.36 -5.40 -2.70
CA MET A 98 12.17 -6.79 -3.11
C MET A 98 12.28 -7.03 -4.62
N LEU A 99 12.21 -5.99 -5.47
CA LEU A 99 12.07 -6.12 -6.92
C LEU A 99 13.14 -6.99 -7.57
N ASP A 100 14.40 -6.84 -7.18
CA ASP A 100 15.50 -7.60 -7.77
C ASP A 100 15.37 -9.10 -7.50
N PHE A 101 14.98 -9.47 -6.28
CA PHE A 101 14.80 -10.88 -5.88
C PHE A 101 13.60 -11.52 -6.60
N VAL A 102 12.51 -10.76 -6.72
CA VAL A 102 11.31 -11.19 -7.46
C VAL A 102 11.63 -11.43 -8.94
N ALA A 103 12.36 -10.51 -9.56
CA ALA A 103 12.73 -10.60 -10.97
C ALA A 103 13.73 -11.71 -11.25
N GLU A 104 14.77 -11.85 -10.42
CA GLU A 104 15.79 -12.89 -10.55
C GLU A 104 15.17 -14.30 -10.43
N ALA A 105 14.30 -14.47 -9.44
CA ALA A 105 13.62 -15.75 -9.23
C ALA A 105 12.45 -15.99 -10.21
N LYS A 106 12.05 -14.98 -10.98
CA LYS A 106 10.86 -15.01 -11.85
C LYS A 106 9.59 -15.44 -11.11
N THR A 107 9.47 -15.02 -9.84
CA THR A 107 8.34 -15.34 -8.97
C THR A 107 7.36 -14.17 -9.00
N PRO A 108 6.10 -14.34 -9.45
CA PRO A 108 5.13 -13.25 -9.51
C PRO A 108 4.87 -12.63 -8.13
N LEU A 109 4.84 -11.30 -8.08
CA LEU A 109 4.49 -10.53 -6.90
C LEU A 109 3.19 -9.78 -7.13
N VAL A 110 2.17 -10.06 -6.33
CA VAL A 110 0.93 -9.29 -6.27
C VAL A 110 1.03 -8.33 -5.10
N THR A 111 1.28 -7.05 -5.40
CA THR A 111 1.53 -6.04 -4.37
C THR A 111 0.31 -5.21 -4.02
N THR A 112 0.22 -4.81 -2.75
CA THR A 112 -0.87 -4.01 -2.18
C THR A 112 -0.46 -2.57 -1.88
N VAL A 113 0.71 -2.12 -2.37
CA VAL A 113 1.24 -0.78 -2.09
C VAL A 113 0.70 0.28 -3.04
N GLY A 114 0.68 1.55 -2.61
CA GLY A 114 0.12 2.67 -3.38
C GLY A 114 1.01 3.15 -4.52
N SER A 115 2.35 3.19 -4.34
CA SER A 115 3.26 3.80 -5.30
C SER A 115 3.18 3.21 -6.70
N SER A 116 2.97 4.05 -7.71
CA SER A 116 3.04 3.67 -9.12
C SER A 116 4.46 3.29 -9.55
N ALA A 117 5.49 3.76 -8.86
CA ALA A 117 6.89 3.45 -9.15
C ALA A 117 7.23 1.96 -9.09
N ILE A 118 6.38 1.15 -8.44
CA ILE A 118 6.54 -0.32 -8.35
C ILE A 118 6.29 -1.00 -9.72
N VAL A 119 5.42 -0.43 -10.55
CA VAL A 119 5.01 -1.00 -11.83
C VAL A 119 5.33 -0.09 -13.01
N GLN A 120 5.72 1.17 -12.77
CA GLN A 120 5.97 2.18 -13.80
C GLN A 120 7.29 2.92 -13.56
N PRO A 121 8.00 3.33 -14.65
CA PRO A 121 7.80 2.82 -16.00
C PRO A 121 8.07 1.32 -16.05
N MET A 122 7.40 0.59 -16.95
CA MET A 122 7.62 -0.85 -17.12
C MET A 122 9.06 -1.12 -17.54
N ASP A 123 9.68 -2.11 -16.91
CA ASP A 123 11.02 -2.61 -17.22
C ASP A 123 11.09 -4.13 -17.00
N GLU A 124 12.25 -4.73 -17.23
CA GLU A 124 12.45 -6.17 -17.11
C GLU A 124 12.23 -6.73 -15.69
N LYS A 125 12.40 -5.91 -14.66
CA LYS A 125 12.16 -6.33 -13.27
C LYS A 125 10.67 -6.25 -12.91
N LYS A 126 10.01 -5.17 -13.34
CA LYS A 126 8.62 -4.88 -13.00
C LYS A 126 7.60 -5.74 -13.73
N LYS A 127 8.00 -6.45 -14.81
CA LYS A 127 7.11 -7.39 -15.50
C LYS A 127 6.62 -8.56 -14.63
N TRP A 128 7.29 -8.80 -13.50
CA TRP A 128 6.91 -9.81 -12.51
C TRP A 128 6.02 -9.25 -11.40
N VAL A 129 5.67 -7.96 -11.44
CA VAL A 129 4.93 -7.28 -10.39
C VAL A 129 3.56 -6.84 -10.88
N PHE A 130 2.54 -7.22 -10.13
CA PHE A 130 1.14 -6.87 -10.35
C PHE A 130 0.64 -6.06 -9.15
N LYS A 131 -0.09 -5.00 -9.41
CA LYS A 131 -0.58 -4.08 -8.39
C LYS A 131 -2.10 -4.18 -8.27
N THR A 132 -2.62 -4.31 -7.04
CA THR A 132 -4.06 -4.42 -6.77
C THR A 132 -4.71 -3.10 -6.36
N THR A 133 -3.93 -2.18 -5.79
CA THR A 133 -4.42 -0.86 -5.39
C THR A 133 -4.39 0.10 -6.57
N GLN A 134 -5.21 1.15 -6.52
CA GLN A 134 -5.18 2.23 -7.50
C GLN A 134 -3.79 2.87 -7.54
N ASN A 135 -3.40 3.36 -8.71
CA ASN A 135 -2.18 4.15 -8.82
C ASN A 135 -2.36 5.52 -8.14
N ASP A 136 -1.27 6.05 -7.59
CA ASP A 136 -1.27 7.33 -6.90
C ASP A 136 -1.71 8.49 -7.82
N ASP A 137 -1.41 8.43 -9.12
CA ASP A 137 -1.84 9.40 -10.13
C ASP A 137 -3.37 9.47 -10.23
N LEU A 138 -4.07 8.33 -10.33
CA LEU A 138 -5.53 8.30 -10.39
C LEU A 138 -6.18 8.91 -9.14
N ILE A 139 -5.63 8.59 -7.96
CA ILE A 139 -6.12 9.16 -6.69
C ILE A 139 -5.81 10.66 -6.62
N ALA A 140 -4.61 11.07 -7.05
CA ALA A 140 -4.22 12.47 -7.07
C ALA A 140 -5.09 13.30 -8.03
N GLU A 141 -5.44 12.77 -9.20
CA GLU A 141 -6.38 13.41 -10.14
C GLU A 141 -7.74 13.71 -9.49
N ALA A 142 -8.30 12.75 -8.76
CA ALA A 142 -9.56 12.95 -8.05
C ALA A 142 -9.45 14.01 -6.93
N VAL A 143 -8.34 14.01 -6.18
CA VAL A 143 -8.06 15.02 -5.16
C VAL A 143 -7.93 16.41 -5.79
N ILE A 144 -7.16 16.55 -6.86
CA ILE A 144 -6.95 17.81 -7.59
C ILE A 144 -8.27 18.32 -8.18
N ALA A 145 -9.09 17.46 -8.79
CA ALA A 145 -10.39 17.83 -9.29
C ALA A 145 -11.30 18.40 -8.19
N HIS A 146 -11.31 17.77 -7.01
CA HIS A 146 -12.06 18.28 -5.86
C HIS A 146 -11.48 19.61 -5.34
N MET A 147 -10.15 19.77 -5.31
CA MET A 147 -9.51 21.03 -4.95
C MET A 147 -9.94 22.17 -5.88
N GLN A 148 -9.93 21.95 -7.21
CA GLN A 148 -10.39 22.93 -8.21
C GLN A 148 -11.88 23.30 -7.99
N ALA A 149 -12.75 22.30 -7.86
CA ALA A 149 -14.17 22.51 -7.62
C ALA A 149 -14.46 23.26 -6.31
N SER A 150 -13.56 23.12 -5.32
CA SER A 150 -13.64 23.78 -4.02
C SER A 150 -12.95 25.14 -3.98
N GLY A 151 -12.44 25.66 -5.11
CA GLY A 151 -11.81 26.96 -5.22
C GLY A 151 -10.39 27.04 -4.62
N VAL A 152 -9.72 25.91 -4.38
CA VAL A 152 -8.32 25.86 -3.90
C VAL A 152 -7.40 26.34 -5.02
N ARG A 153 -6.53 27.30 -4.72
CA ARG A 153 -5.55 27.89 -5.68
C ARG A 153 -4.11 27.73 -5.21
N SER A 154 -3.92 27.42 -3.94
CA SER A 154 -2.61 27.18 -3.35
C SER A 154 -2.67 26.01 -2.39
N VAL A 155 -1.61 25.18 -2.41
CA VAL A 155 -1.54 23.97 -1.60
C VAL A 155 -0.15 23.82 -0.96
N GLY A 156 -0.13 23.42 0.30
CA GLY A 156 1.06 22.90 0.97
C GLY A 156 1.10 21.38 0.87
N PHE A 157 2.28 20.82 0.86
CA PHE A 157 2.51 19.38 0.85
C PHE A 157 3.33 18.95 2.07
N ILE A 158 2.95 17.88 2.73
CA ILE A 158 3.79 17.18 3.69
C ILE A 158 3.67 15.67 3.46
N GLY A 159 4.79 14.99 3.32
CA GLY A 159 4.79 13.55 3.05
C GLY A 159 5.95 12.83 3.71
N PHE A 160 5.90 11.49 3.68
CA PHE A 160 7.02 10.69 4.15
C PHE A 160 8.30 10.99 3.37
N ASN A 161 9.42 10.99 4.06
CA ASN A 161 10.76 11.04 3.47
C ASN A 161 11.20 9.63 3.04
N ASP A 162 10.45 9.03 2.14
CA ASP A 162 10.68 7.69 1.61
C ASP A 162 10.08 7.55 0.20
N PRO A 163 10.31 6.43 -0.51
CA PRO A 163 9.77 6.22 -1.87
C PRO A 163 8.25 6.40 -2.01
N TYR A 164 7.46 6.19 -0.95
CA TYR A 164 6.02 6.45 -0.98
C TYR A 164 5.74 7.96 -1.04
N GLY A 165 6.28 8.72 -0.08
CA GLY A 165 6.06 10.17 -0.02
C GLY A 165 6.65 10.91 -1.22
N GLU A 166 7.82 10.48 -1.71
CA GLU A 166 8.46 11.09 -2.89
C GLU A 166 7.67 10.82 -4.19
N ASN A 167 7.13 9.62 -4.36
CA ASN A 167 6.25 9.33 -5.50
C ASN A 167 4.99 10.21 -5.46
N TRP A 168 4.37 10.33 -4.28
CA TRP A 168 3.22 11.21 -4.08
C TRP A 168 3.55 12.67 -4.38
N HIS A 169 4.68 13.17 -3.89
CA HIS A 169 5.12 14.53 -4.16
C HIS A 169 5.27 14.79 -5.66
N LYS A 170 5.98 13.89 -6.35
CA LYS A 170 6.21 14.01 -7.80
C LYS A 170 4.89 14.02 -8.58
N VAL A 171 4.00 13.07 -8.31
CA VAL A 171 2.72 12.94 -9.02
C VAL A 171 1.81 14.13 -8.69
N PHE A 172 1.67 14.46 -7.42
CA PHE A 172 0.78 15.52 -6.96
C PHE A 172 1.22 16.89 -7.44
N ALA A 173 2.54 17.21 -7.37
CA ALA A 173 3.07 18.49 -7.83
C ALA A 173 2.82 18.70 -9.34
N ALA A 174 3.06 17.68 -10.16
CA ALA A 174 2.83 17.75 -11.60
C ALA A 174 1.34 17.97 -11.94
N LEU A 175 0.43 17.29 -11.24
CA LEU A 175 -1.00 17.46 -11.44
C LEU A 175 -1.52 18.80 -10.91
N ALA A 176 -1.01 19.27 -9.78
CA ALA A 176 -1.36 20.57 -9.21
C ALA A 176 -0.93 21.71 -10.17
N GLU A 177 0.28 21.66 -10.70
CA GLU A 177 0.79 22.61 -11.70
C GLU A 177 -0.10 22.64 -12.95
N LYS A 178 -0.39 21.48 -13.52
CA LYS A 178 -1.29 21.34 -14.68
C LYS A 178 -2.70 21.90 -14.42
N ALA A 179 -3.17 21.79 -13.17
CA ALA A 179 -4.47 22.29 -12.74
C ALA A 179 -4.46 23.79 -12.36
N GLY A 180 -3.32 24.47 -12.41
CA GLY A 180 -3.16 25.86 -12.00
C GLY A 180 -3.19 26.07 -10.49
N ILE A 181 -2.99 25.01 -9.69
CA ILE A 181 -2.88 25.07 -8.23
C ILE A 181 -1.41 25.19 -7.85
N ARG A 182 -1.05 26.28 -7.16
CA ARG A 182 0.35 26.55 -6.78
C ARG A 182 0.77 25.72 -5.56
N LEU A 183 1.81 24.91 -5.69
CA LEU A 183 2.48 24.28 -4.56
C LEU A 183 3.37 25.32 -3.87
N VAL A 184 2.93 25.85 -2.73
CA VAL A 184 3.58 27.02 -2.06
C VAL A 184 4.57 26.60 -0.98
N ALA A 185 4.48 25.38 -0.46
CA ALA A 185 5.44 24.83 0.50
C ALA A 185 5.42 23.29 0.41
N SER A 186 6.56 22.66 0.69
CA SER A 186 6.70 21.21 0.65
C SER A 186 7.66 20.74 1.73
N GLU A 187 7.17 19.91 2.64
CA GLU A 187 7.89 19.40 3.80
C GLU A 187 7.92 17.88 3.81
N ARG A 188 8.86 17.32 4.56
CA ARG A 188 9.04 15.87 4.74
C ARG A 188 9.12 15.51 6.20
N PHE A 189 8.73 14.27 6.51
CA PHE A 189 8.90 13.65 7.82
C PHE A 189 9.13 12.15 7.68
N VAL A 190 9.72 11.53 8.69
CA VAL A 190 9.91 10.07 8.69
C VAL A 190 8.80 9.37 9.45
N ARG A 191 8.54 8.09 9.13
CA ARG A 191 7.42 7.33 9.72
C ARG A 191 7.48 7.19 11.24
N THR A 192 8.67 7.34 11.83
CA THR A 192 8.93 7.22 13.27
C THR A 192 8.99 8.56 14.00
N ASP A 193 8.80 9.68 13.29
CA ASP A 193 8.79 11.00 13.92
C ASP A 193 7.66 11.10 14.96
N GLN A 194 7.99 11.69 16.09
CA GLN A 194 7.05 11.98 17.18
C GLN A 194 6.62 13.46 17.18
N SER A 195 7.22 14.28 16.32
CA SER A 195 6.91 15.69 16.18
C SER A 195 7.18 16.19 14.77
N VAL A 196 6.27 17.00 14.24
CA VAL A 196 6.38 17.69 12.95
C VAL A 196 6.07 19.18 13.09
N ILE A 197 6.30 19.74 14.28
CA ILE A 197 5.97 21.15 14.59
C ILE A 197 6.70 22.11 13.64
N GLY A 198 7.98 21.88 13.37
CA GLY A 198 8.76 22.73 12.47
C GLY A 198 8.19 22.75 11.05
N GLN A 199 7.85 21.58 10.52
CA GLN A 199 7.25 21.41 9.20
C GLN A 199 5.85 22.07 9.16
N ALA A 200 5.02 21.84 10.18
CA ALA A 200 3.69 22.44 10.26
C ALA A 200 3.74 23.97 10.26
N LEU A 201 4.64 24.59 11.05
CA LEU A 201 4.79 26.04 11.10
C LEU A 201 5.24 26.63 9.76
N LYS A 202 6.15 25.97 9.03
CA LYS A 202 6.57 26.41 7.68
C LYS A 202 5.38 26.34 6.70
N LEU A 203 4.61 25.26 6.72
CA LEU A 203 3.42 25.12 5.88
C LEU A 203 2.39 26.21 6.18
N ILE A 204 2.09 26.46 7.46
CA ILE A 204 1.15 27.49 7.88
C ILE A 204 1.63 28.88 7.47
N SER A 205 2.94 29.17 7.58
CA SER A 205 3.53 30.46 7.19
C SER A 205 3.38 30.76 5.70
N ALA A 206 3.33 29.72 4.86
CA ALA A 206 3.09 29.86 3.42
C ALA A 206 1.62 30.18 3.07
N LYS A 207 0.72 30.14 4.04
CA LYS A 207 -0.72 30.43 3.93
C LYS A 207 -1.42 29.73 2.77
N PRO A 208 -1.29 28.39 2.62
CA PRO A 208 -1.99 27.66 1.57
C PRO A 208 -3.49 27.58 1.86
N ASP A 209 -4.31 27.50 0.80
CA ASP A 209 -5.77 27.26 0.91
C ASP A 209 -6.06 25.85 1.42
N ALA A 210 -5.17 24.90 1.10
CA ALA A 210 -5.25 23.50 1.51
C ALA A 210 -3.87 22.92 1.81
N ILE A 211 -3.82 21.84 2.58
CA ILE A 211 -2.59 21.03 2.75
C ILE A 211 -2.92 19.58 2.38
N PHE A 212 -2.04 19.00 1.54
CA PHE A 212 -2.08 17.59 1.20
C PHE A 212 -1.04 16.82 2.00
N ILE A 213 -1.48 15.76 2.69
CA ILE A 213 -0.66 14.93 3.56
C ILE A 213 -0.48 13.55 2.90
N ALA A 214 0.75 13.25 2.50
CA ALA A 214 1.10 12.00 1.85
C ALA A 214 1.72 11.01 2.85
N ALA A 215 0.85 10.39 3.63
CA ALA A 215 1.22 9.42 4.66
C ALA A 215 0.22 8.26 4.72
N THR A 216 0.48 7.25 5.55
CA THR A 216 -0.37 6.07 5.71
C THR A 216 -0.47 5.66 7.17
N GLY A 217 -1.61 5.04 7.54
CA GLY A 217 -1.82 4.49 8.87
C GLY A 217 -1.70 5.51 9.99
N GLY A 218 -1.23 5.08 11.17
CA GLY A 218 -1.10 5.93 12.36
C GLY A 218 -0.22 7.15 12.19
N PRO A 219 0.98 7.04 11.58
CA PRO A 219 1.84 8.20 11.34
C PRO A 219 1.18 9.33 10.57
N ALA A 220 0.13 9.07 9.80
CA ALA A 220 -0.61 10.09 9.04
C ALA A 220 -1.45 11.02 9.94
N VAL A 221 -1.74 10.63 11.17
CA VAL A 221 -2.46 11.45 12.14
C VAL A 221 -1.60 12.62 12.63
N LEU A 222 -0.31 12.39 12.83
CA LEU A 222 0.62 13.34 13.43
C LEU A 222 0.66 14.70 12.70
N PRO A 223 0.89 14.80 11.38
CA PRO A 223 0.91 16.08 10.70
C PRO A 223 -0.44 16.79 10.73
N GLN A 224 -1.55 16.06 10.58
CA GLN A 224 -2.89 16.66 10.64
C GLN A 224 -3.20 17.25 12.00
N ALA A 225 -2.99 16.47 13.06
CA ALA A 225 -3.22 16.92 14.43
C ALA A 225 -2.35 18.14 14.76
N THR A 226 -1.07 18.12 14.38
CA THR A 226 -0.14 19.24 14.61
C THR A 226 -0.59 20.50 13.86
N LEU A 227 -1.00 20.38 12.60
CA LEU A 227 -1.50 21.53 11.82
C LEU A 227 -2.71 22.19 12.49
N LEU A 228 -3.67 21.39 12.94
CA LEU A 228 -4.86 21.90 13.63
C LEU A 228 -4.52 22.52 15.00
N GLU A 229 -3.65 21.87 15.78
CA GLU A 229 -3.16 22.40 17.05
C GLU A 229 -2.46 23.76 16.87
N LYS A 230 -1.69 23.93 15.80
CA LYS A 230 -1.01 25.20 15.46
C LYS A 230 -1.92 26.21 14.74
N GLY A 231 -3.22 25.94 14.69
CA GLY A 231 -4.24 26.89 14.25
C GLY A 231 -4.50 26.93 12.76
N TYR A 232 -4.05 25.95 11.98
CA TYR A 232 -4.42 25.87 10.56
C TYR A 232 -5.92 25.70 10.39
N LYS A 233 -6.53 26.46 9.48
CA LYS A 233 -7.98 26.52 9.25
C LYS A 233 -8.38 26.11 7.82
N GLY A 234 -7.39 25.89 6.93
CA GLY A 234 -7.64 25.46 5.57
C GLY A 234 -8.06 23.99 5.46
N ARG A 235 -8.35 23.54 4.25
CA ARG A 235 -8.74 22.17 4.00
C ARG A 235 -7.55 21.21 4.15
N LEU A 236 -7.81 20.05 4.71
CA LEU A 236 -6.82 18.98 4.87
C LEU A 236 -7.21 17.78 4.00
N TYR A 237 -6.30 17.43 3.12
CA TYR A 237 -6.42 16.28 2.23
C TYR A 237 -5.40 15.21 2.60
N GLN A 238 -5.80 13.96 2.49
CA GLN A 238 -4.93 12.82 2.72
C GLN A 238 -4.99 11.83 1.55
N THR A 239 -4.00 10.95 1.48
CA THR A 239 -4.01 9.84 0.53
C THR A 239 -5.01 8.76 0.96
N HIS A 240 -5.36 7.86 0.04
CA HIS A 240 -6.17 6.68 0.36
C HIS A 240 -5.51 5.72 1.40
N GLY A 241 -4.23 5.91 1.71
CA GLY A 241 -3.52 5.17 2.74
C GLY A 241 -4.02 5.37 4.17
N VAL A 242 -4.97 6.31 4.38
CA VAL A 242 -5.64 6.52 5.69
C VAL A 242 -7.04 5.92 5.74
N ALA A 243 -7.48 5.20 4.73
CA ALA A 243 -8.78 4.55 4.69
C ALA A 243 -8.88 3.35 5.63
N THR A 244 -8.64 3.56 6.91
CA THR A 244 -8.67 2.53 7.96
C THR A 244 -9.42 3.02 9.19
N ASN A 245 -10.12 2.11 9.86
CA ASN A 245 -10.78 2.40 11.12
C ASN A 245 -9.80 2.89 12.19
N ASP A 246 -8.57 2.43 12.15
CA ASP A 246 -7.54 2.80 13.12
C ASP A 246 -7.07 4.25 12.95
N PHE A 247 -7.02 4.76 11.72
CA PHE A 247 -6.77 6.19 11.49
C PHE A 247 -7.82 7.06 12.18
N ILE A 248 -9.11 6.67 12.04
CA ILE A 248 -10.22 7.38 12.69
C ILE A 248 -10.13 7.27 14.22
N LYS A 249 -9.87 6.07 14.75
CA LYS A 249 -9.77 5.84 16.20
C LYS A 249 -8.62 6.61 16.83
N LEU A 250 -7.45 6.60 16.20
CA LEU A 250 -6.26 7.30 16.70
C LEU A 250 -6.37 8.81 16.58
N GLY A 251 -6.89 9.27 15.44
CA GLY A 251 -6.99 10.70 15.18
C GLY A 251 -8.13 11.37 15.93
N GLY A 252 -9.21 10.62 16.24
CA GLY A 252 -10.39 11.16 16.91
C GLY A 252 -10.88 12.44 16.24
N LYS A 253 -11.10 13.49 17.03
CA LYS A 253 -11.55 14.80 16.52
C LYS A 253 -10.55 15.46 15.56
N ALA A 254 -9.26 15.15 15.66
CA ALA A 254 -8.27 15.77 14.80
C ALA A 254 -8.35 15.31 13.33
N VAL A 255 -9.06 14.23 13.05
CA VAL A 255 -9.23 13.74 11.67
C VAL A 255 -10.65 13.91 11.13
N GLU A 256 -11.53 14.54 11.90
CA GLU A 256 -12.85 14.91 11.39
C GLU A 256 -12.71 15.94 10.26
N GLY A 257 -13.48 15.76 9.19
CA GLY A 257 -13.41 16.62 8.01
C GLY A 257 -12.22 16.37 7.10
N THR A 258 -11.44 15.31 7.34
CA THR A 258 -10.39 14.87 6.40
C THR A 258 -11.00 14.53 5.03
N LEU A 259 -10.41 15.09 3.98
CA LEU A 259 -10.80 14.81 2.60
C LEU A 259 -9.82 13.81 1.99
N MET A 260 -10.34 12.76 1.38
CA MET A 260 -9.53 11.80 0.64
C MET A 260 -10.29 11.25 -0.57
N ALA A 261 -9.56 10.85 -1.59
CA ALA A 261 -10.10 10.06 -2.69
C ALA A 261 -9.77 8.58 -2.47
N GLY A 262 -10.66 7.70 -2.88
CA GLY A 262 -10.48 6.26 -2.75
C GLY A 262 -11.39 5.47 -3.66
N GLY A 263 -11.23 4.15 -3.68
CA GLY A 263 -12.09 3.27 -4.48
C GLY A 263 -13.54 3.24 -3.96
N PRO A 264 -14.52 3.00 -4.83
CA PRO A 264 -15.93 3.03 -4.46
C PRO A 264 -16.33 1.97 -3.41
N LEU A 265 -15.54 0.92 -3.24
CA LEU A 265 -15.77 -0.09 -2.19
C LEU A 265 -15.76 0.52 -0.78
N LEU A 266 -15.00 1.59 -0.57
CA LEU A 266 -14.97 2.30 0.74
C LEU A 266 -16.30 2.91 1.13
N VAL A 267 -17.18 3.14 0.17
CA VAL A 267 -18.50 3.74 0.35
C VAL A 267 -19.60 2.84 -0.21
N ALA A 268 -19.36 1.53 -0.25
CA ALA A 268 -20.26 0.56 -0.89
C ALA A 268 -21.71 0.67 -0.40
N ASP A 269 -21.90 0.86 0.90
CA ASP A 269 -23.24 1.02 1.51
C ASP A 269 -23.99 2.26 1.00
N GLY A 270 -23.26 3.32 0.61
CA GLY A 270 -23.81 4.56 0.05
C GLY A 270 -24.02 4.53 -1.46
N LEU A 271 -23.57 3.48 -2.15
CA LEU A 271 -23.78 3.35 -3.59
C LEU A 271 -25.26 3.01 -3.92
N LYS A 272 -25.72 3.48 -5.09
CA LYS A 272 -27.06 3.15 -5.58
C LYS A 272 -27.21 1.64 -5.76
N ASP A 273 -28.44 1.14 -5.54
CA ASP A 273 -28.78 -0.24 -5.82
C ASP A 273 -28.56 -0.56 -7.31
N GLY A 274 -28.02 -1.75 -7.59
CA GLY A 274 -27.62 -2.14 -8.94
C GLY A 274 -26.21 -1.68 -9.36
N ASN A 275 -25.49 -0.95 -8.51
CA ASN A 275 -24.07 -0.70 -8.76
C ASN A 275 -23.28 -2.03 -8.62
N PRO A 276 -22.47 -2.43 -9.62
CA PRO A 276 -21.79 -3.74 -9.60
C PRO A 276 -20.77 -3.89 -8.46
N ILE A 277 -20.39 -2.80 -7.80
CA ILE A 277 -19.46 -2.83 -6.64
C ILE A 277 -20.21 -3.06 -5.33
N LYS A 278 -21.54 -2.86 -5.30
CA LYS A 278 -22.38 -3.07 -4.13
C LYS A 278 -22.89 -4.52 -4.02
N ALA A 279 -22.79 -5.29 -5.09
CA ALA A 279 -23.33 -6.65 -5.20
C ALA A 279 -22.51 -7.70 -4.45
#